data_348ae5ec7007f87950f258464f3910a1
#
_entry.id   348ae5ec7007f87950f258464f3910a1
#
_cell.length_a   1.000
_cell.length_b   1.000
_cell.length_c   1.000
_cell.angle_alpha   90.00
_cell.angle_beta   90.00
_cell.angle_gamma   90.00
#
_symmetry.space_group_name_H-M   'P 1'
#
loop_
_entity.id
_entity.type
_entity.pdbx_description
1 polymer ?
#
loop_
_entity_poly.entity_id
_entity_poly.type
_entity_poly.pdbx_seq_one_letter_code
_entity_poly.pdbx_strand_id
1 'polypeptide(L)'
;MLRRMISTRGMTRMHAVVVAAVFTVLFAAGPSHATWSSSTYQEKSTGHPYPTRVEVDGREHVLVGAGAEKKHFLFLSFNVFSLGLYVKPEDARPKLEPWIGREPKQVIADPAVYRAINDHAIEKSMRMVVARDVTGDDLRDGFREALVPRLKSRSDADAGLGALARYMGYFEDRKLPDGTVLFFTCHSGGTLETRIASEQQGPIASPALCWALVDTFLGDEPMNESLKKDLVRKLPV
;
A
#
# COMPACT_ATOMS: atom_id res chain seq x y z
N MET A 1 70.60 23.10 -61.38
CA MET A 1 70.35 22.21 -62.54
C MET A 1 69.23 21.31 -62.22
N LEU A 2 68.09 21.52 -62.76
CA LEU A 2 67.33 20.70 -63.74
C LEU A 2 67.00 19.29 -63.20
N ARG A 3 65.85 18.88 -63.11
CA ARG A 3 64.68 18.60 -63.92
C ARG A 3 63.71 17.63 -63.23
N ARG A 4 62.46 18.03 -63.23
CA ARG A 4 61.26 17.33 -63.76
C ARG A 4 60.82 15.99 -63.09
N MET A 5 59.61 16.08 -62.56
CA MET A 5 58.30 15.58 -63.10
C MET A 5 58.22 14.05 -63.09
N ILE A 6 57.23 13.48 -62.44
CA ILE A 6 55.94 13.09 -63.03
C ILE A 6 55.06 12.44 -61.95
N SER A 7 53.82 12.90 -61.94
CA SER A 7 52.59 12.34 -61.35
C SER A 7 52.37 10.86 -61.53
N THR A 8 51.83 10.20 -60.50
CA THR A 8 50.82 9.13 -60.69
C THR A 8 49.84 9.13 -59.52
N ARG A 9 48.59 9.19 -59.88
CA ARG A 9 47.41 9.04 -59.03
C ARG A 9 47.38 7.63 -58.40
N GLY A 10 47.27 7.57 -57.06
CA GLY A 10 46.89 6.38 -56.32
C GLY A 10 45.62 6.65 -55.55
N MET A 11 44.55 6.09 -56.03
CA MET A 11 43.21 6.19 -55.49
C MET A 11 43.11 5.24 -54.27
N THR A 12 43.25 5.77 -53.06
CA THR A 12 43.15 4.95 -51.86
C THR A 12 41.69 4.96 -51.40
N ARG A 13 41.08 3.78 -51.43
CA ARG A 13 39.71 3.52 -50.96
C ARG A 13 39.59 3.83 -49.47
N MET A 14 38.74 4.76 -49.13
CA MET A 14 38.28 5.04 -47.78
C MET A 14 37.32 3.92 -47.35
N HIS A 15 37.75 3.05 -46.43
CA HIS A 15 36.85 2.14 -45.75
C HIS A 15 36.12 2.89 -44.65
N ALA A 16 34.85 3.14 -44.87
CA ALA A 16 33.95 3.65 -43.81
C ALA A 16 33.71 2.54 -42.78
N VAL A 17 34.32 2.67 -41.61
CA VAL A 17 33.97 1.84 -40.45
C VAL A 17 32.68 2.41 -39.85
N VAL A 18 31.57 1.71 -40.07
CA VAL A 18 30.30 2.01 -39.42
C VAL A 18 30.42 1.42 -38.00
N VAL A 19 30.67 2.29 -37.02
CA VAL A 19 30.55 1.96 -35.61
C VAL A 19 29.06 2.01 -35.27
N ALA A 20 28.42 0.83 -35.21
CA ALA A 20 27.07 0.70 -34.69
C ALA A 20 27.12 0.89 -33.15
N ALA A 21 26.76 2.07 -32.68
CA ALA A 21 26.54 2.33 -31.24
C ALA A 21 25.25 1.61 -30.82
N VAL A 22 25.39 0.46 -30.14
CA VAL A 22 24.29 -0.21 -29.46
C VAL A 22 23.94 0.64 -28.23
N PHE A 23 22.91 1.49 -28.35
CA PHE A 23 22.30 2.14 -27.20
C PHE A 23 21.53 1.10 -26.40
N THR A 24 22.17 0.58 -25.35
CA THR A 24 21.47 -0.19 -24.32
C THR A 24 20.63 0.80 -23.53
N VAL A 25 19.34 0.87 -23.84
CA VAL A 25 18.38 1.61 -23.01
C VAL A 25 18.21 0.80 -21.72
N LEU A 26 18.93 1.20 -20.67
CA LEU A 26 18.58 0.78 -19.31
C LEU A 26 17.23 1.41 -18.98
N PHE A 27 16.18 0.62 -19.02
CA PHE A 27 14.94 0.96 -18.35
C PHE A 27 15.23 0.96 -16.84
N ALA A 28 15.54 2.14 -16.29
CA ALA A 28 15.45 2.34 -14.87
C ALA A 28 13.96 2.19 -14.51
N ALA A 29 13.63 1.13 -13.78
CA ALA A 29 12.32 1.04 -13.14
C ALA A 29 12.20 2.29 -12.25
N GLY A 30 11.40 3.26 -12.67
CA GLY A 30 11.08 4.43 -11.87
C GLY A 30 10.33 3.99 -10.61
N PRO A 31 10.33 4.80 -9.54
CA PRO A 31 9.60 4.48 -8.34
C PRO A 31 8.12 4.25 -8.69
N SER A 32 7.59 3.12 -8.20
CA SER A 32 6.18 2.76 -8.36
C SER A 32 5.30 3.85 -7.75
N HIS A 33 4.57 4.58 -8.58
CA HIS A 33 3.65 5.62 -8.12
C HIS A 33 2.24 5.07 -8.17
N ALA A 34 1.54 5.07 -7.01
CA ALA A 34 0.11 4.83 -7.03
C ALA A 34 -0.59 6.00 -7.73
N THR A 35 -1.32 5.73 -8.81
CA THR A 35 -2.17 6.70 -9.48
C THR A 35 -3.60 6.61 -8.96
N TRP A 36 -4.31 7.74 -8.95
CA TRP A 36 -5.62 7.87 -8.29
C TRP A 36 -6.72 8.08 -9.32
N SER A 37 -7.84 7.37 -9.15
CA SER A 37 -9.07 7.58 -9.94
C SER A 37 -9.67 8.97 -9.66
N SER A 38 -10.35 9.55 -10.65
CA SER A 38 -11.14 10.78 -10.49
C SER A 38 -12.42 10.57 -9.67
N SER A 39 -12.94 9.32 -9.59
CA SER A 39 -14.11 8.98 -8.76
C SER A 39 -13.68 8.75 -7.32
N THR A 40 -14.34 9.43 -6.37
CA THR A 40 -14.01 9.37 -4.94
C THR A 40 -15.24 9.06 -4.11
N TYR A 41 -15.02 8.29 -3.04
CA TYR A 41 -15.95 8.15 -1.92
C TYR A 41 -15.55 9.11 -0.81
N GLN A 42 -16.50 9.88 -0.27
CA GLN A 42 -16.26 10.75 0.88
C GLN A 42 -16.55 9.98 2.17
N GLU A 43 -15.52 9.83 3.03
CA GLU A 43 -15.73 9.24 4.35
C GLU A 43 -16.59 10.19 5.20
N LYS A 44 -17.64 9.64 5.83
CA LYS A 44 -18.74 10.44 6.41
C LYS A 44 -18.37 11.25 7.64
N SER A 45 -17.39 10.79 8.43
CA SER A 45 -17.04 11.41 9.71
C SER A 45 -15.96 12.46 9.59
N THR A 46 -15.01 12.26 8.68
CA THR A 46 -13.87 13.15 8.46
C THR A 46 -14.02 14.01 7.21
N GLY A 47 -14.86 13.56 6.24
CA GLY A 47 -14.94 14.17 4.92
C GLY A 47 -13.73 13.87 4.02
N HIS A 48 -12.80 12.99 4.44
CA HIS A 48 -11.64 12.65 3.63
C HIS A 48 -12.05 11.90 2.36
N PRO A 49 -11.50 12.29 1.19
CA PRO A 49 -11.80 11.62 -0.08
C PRO A 49 -10.98 10.33 -0.22
N TYR A 50 -11.66 9.26 -0.65
CA TYR A 50 -11.07 7.98 -0.99
C TYR A 50 -11.31 7.68 -2.45
N PRO A 51 -10.28 7.68 -3.31
CA PRO A 51 -10.41 7.24 -4.68
C PRO A 51 -11.05 5.85 -4.74
N THR A 52 -12.00 5.65 -5.65
CA THR A 52 -12.68 4.33 -5.76
C THR A 52 -11.76 3.27 -6.35
N ARG A 53 -10.69 3.69 -7.02
CA ARG A 53 -9.65 2.84 -7.61
C ARG A 53 -8.29 3.49 -7.40
N VAL A 54 -7.29 2.68 -7.14
CA VAL A 54 -5.88 3.10 -7.05
C VAL A 54 -5.04 2.11 -7.85
N GLU A 55 -3.98 2.60 -8.47
CA GLU A 55 -3.00 1.76 -9.14
C GLU A 55 -1.78 1.60 -8.23
N VAL A 56 -1.37 0.36 -8.00
CA VAL A 56 -0.20 -0.02 -7.23
C VAL A 56 0.66 -0.93 -8.11
N ASP A 57 1.85 -0.49 -8.46
CA ASP A 57 2.77 -1.21 -9.33
C ASP A 57 2.14 -1.71 -10.65
N GLY A 58 1.35 -0.84 -11.30
CA GLY A 58 0.63 -1.17 -12.53
C GLY A 58 -0.57 -2.11 -12.34
N ARG A 59 -0.98 -2.40 -11.10
CA ARG A 59 -2.14 -3.23 -10.77
C ARG A 59 -3.24 -2.40 -10.15
N GLU A 60 -4.46 -2.59 -10.62
CA GLU A 60 -5.62 -1.89 -10.09
C GLU A 60 -6.06 -2.50 -8.75
N HIS A 61 -6.26 -1.65 -7.75
CA HIS A 61 -6.93 -2.00 -6.50
C HIS A 61 -8.24 -1.20 -6.38
N VAL A 62 -9.30 -1.87 -5.97
CA VAL A 62 -10.64 -1.29 -5.85
C VAL A 62 -11.01 -1.09 -4.39
N LEU A 63 -11.62 0.06 -4.07
CA LEU A 63 -12.09 0.39 -2.73
C LEU A 63 -13.22 -0.56 -2.30
N VAL A 64 -13.03 -1.26 -1.20
CA VAL A 64 -14.03 -2.11 -0.54
C VAL A 64 -14.87 -1.31 0.45
N GLY A 65 -14.25 -0.36 1.11
CA GLY A 65 -14.94 0.55 2.02
C GLY A 65 -13.97 1.50 2.72
N ALA A 66 -14.53 2.51 3.39
CA ALA A 66 -13.77 3.42 4.23
C ALA A 66 -14.59 3.87 5.44
N GLY A 67 -13.89 4.08 6.55
CA GLY A 67 -14.46 4.55 7.82
C GLY A 67 -13.43 5.31 8.64
N ALA A 68 -13.84 5.80 9.81
CA ALA A 68 -12.97 6.58 10.69
C ALA A 68 -12.86 5.96 12.08
N GLU A 69 -11.65 6.05 12.65
CA GLU A 69 -11.40 5.75 14.05
C GLU A 69 -11.71 6.98 14.89
N LYS A 70 -12.52 6.77 15.92
CA LYS A 70 -12.93 7.82 16.88
C LYS A 70 -12.49 7.46 18.27
N LYS A 71 -11.83 8.39 18.95
CA LYS A 71 -11.59 8.30 20.39
C LYS A 71 -12.58 9.16 21.14
N HIS A 72 -13.03 8.66 22.28
CA HIS A 72 -13.90 9.37 23.21
C HIS A 72 -13.08 9.76 24.44
N PHE A 73 -13.15 11.03 24.80
CA PHE A 73 -12.57 11.52 26.05
C PHE A 73 -13.62 12.39 26.78
N LEU A 74 -14.10 11.89 27.91
CA LEU A 74 -15.22 12.48 28.65
C LEU A 74 -16.47 12.65 27.75
N PHE A 75 -16.85 13.88 27.44
CA PHE A 75 -18.00 14.21 26.59
C PHE A 75 -17.60 14.57 25.14
N LEU A 76 -16.33 14.49 24.80
CA LEU A 76 -15.80 14.86 23.49
C LEU A 76 -15.44 13.60 22.67
N SER A 77 -15.86 13.61 21.42
CA SER A 77 -15.42 12.62 20.43
C SER A 77 -14.59 13.31 19.37
N PHE A 78 -13.44 12.74 19.03
CA PHE A 78 -12.60 13.26 17.94
C PHE A 78 -12.10 12.13 17.06
N ASN A 79 -11.99 12.42 15.78
CA ASN A 79 -11.41 11.49 14.83
C ASN A 79 -9.89 11.46 15.02
N VAL A 80 -9.32 10.27 14.98
CA VAL A 80 -7.86 10.06 15.05
C VAL A 80 -7.31 9.90 13.64
N PHE A 81 -7.96 9.06 12.85
CA PHE A 81 -7.67 8.85 11.43
C PHE A 81 -8.92 8.34 10.72
N SER A 82 -8.90 8.37 9.40
CA SER A 82 -9.81 7.59 8.58
C SER A 82 -9.00 6.57 7.77
N LEU A 83 -9.63 5.47 7.39
CA LEU A 83 -9.00 4.33 6.73
C LEU A 83 -9.87 3.85 5.57
N GLY A 84 -9.28 3.68 4.39
CA GLY A 84 -9.87 3.00 3.25
C GLY A 84 -9.16 1.67 2.99
N LEU A 85 -9.93 0.63 2.74
CA LEU A 85 -9.45 -0.69 2.37
C LEU A 85 -9.66 -0.92 0.88
N TYR A 86 -8.60 -1.35 0.22
CA TYR A 86 -8.58 -1.69 -1.21
C TYR A 86 -8.09 -3.11 -1.39
N VAL A 87 -8.61 -3.80 -2.40
CA VAL A 87 -8.15 -5.13 -2.77
C VAL A 87 -7.94 -5.20 -4.28
N LYS A 88 -7.02 -6.06 -4.71
CA LYS A 88 -6.87 -6.42 -6.11
C LYS A 88 -8.02 -7.35 -6.51
N PRO A 89 -8.87 -6.98 -7.50
CA PRO A 89 -10.09 -7.73 -7.81
C PRO A 89 -9.84 -9.16 -8.24
N GLU A 90 -8.76 -9.41 -9.00
CA GLU A 90 -8.44 -10.74 -9.52
C GLU A 90 -8.13 -11.74 -8.40
N ASP A 91 -7.47 -11.28 -7.33
CA ASP A 91 -7.15 -12.11 -6.16
C ASP A 91 -8.37 -12.26 -5.23
N ALA A 92 -9.15 -11.18 -5.10
CA ALA A 92 -10.26 -11.11 -4.16
C ALA A 92 -11.51 -11.87 -4.65
N ARG A 93 -11.84 -11.79 -5.95
CA ARG A 93 -13.07 -12.36 -6.50
C ARG A 93 -13.25 -13.85 -6.20
N PRO A 94 -12.27 -14.75 -6.42
CA PRO A 94 -12.43 -16.16 -6.11
C PRO A 94 -12.67 -16.44 -4.62
N LYS A 95 -12.07 -15.63 -3.75
CA LYS A 95 -12.17 -15.78 -2.29
C LYS A 95 -13.46 -15.19 -1.72
N LEU A 96 -14.02 -14.17 -2.38
CA LEU A 96 -15.19 -13.42 -1.93
C LEU A 96 -16.47 -13.81 -2.69
N GLU A 97 -16.40 -14.73 -3.64
CA GLU A 97 -17.56 -15.22 -4.42
C GLU A 97 -18.79 -15.53 -3.56
N PRO A 98 -18.68 -16.20 -2.37
CA PRO A 98 -19.84 -16.52 -1.55
C PRO A 98 -20.66 -15.31 -1.09
N TRP A 99 -20.06 -14.11 -1.09
CA TRP A 99 -20.70 -12.87 -0.61
C TRP A 99 -21.02 -11.89 -1.74
N ILE A 100 -20.56 -12.13 -2.96
CA ILE A 100 -20.83 -11.25 -4.10
C ILE A 100 -22.33 -11.27 -4.39
N GLY A 101 -22.91 -10.06 -4.55
CA GLY A 101 -24.34 -9.92 -4.82
C GLY A 101 -25.26 -10.05 -3.60
N ARG A 102 -24.72 -10.33 -2.40
CA ARG A 102 -25.53 -10.30 -1.17
C ARG A 102 -25.77 -8.86 -0.70
N GLU A 103 -26.84 -8.69 0.05
CA GLU A 103 -27.11 -7.42 0.73
C GLU A 103 -25.97 -7.03 1.68
N PRO A 104 -25.54 -5.76 1.70
CA PRO A 104 -24.43 -5.30 2.55
C PRO A 104 -24.56 -5.69 4.03
N LYS A 105 -25.78 -5.68 4.58
CA LYS A 105 -26.05 -6.10 5.96
C LYS A 105 -25.74 -7.57 6.21
N GLN A 106 -25.96 -8.43 5.22
CA GLN A 106 -25.65 -9.87 5.32
C GLN A 106 -24.15 -10.09 5.22
N VAL A 107 -23.47 -9.35 4.34
CA VAL A 107 -22.01 -9.42 4.18
C VAL A 107 -21.31 -9.01 5.48
N ILE A 108 -21.62 -7.84 6.02
CA ILE A 108 -20.98 -7.33 7.24
C ILE A 108 -21.32 -8.14 8.51
N ALA A 109 -22.39 -8.91 8.50
CA ALA A 109 -22.79 -9.77 9.62
C ALA A 109 -22.05 -11.13 9.62
N ASP A 110 -21.42 -11.52 8.51
CA ASP A 110 -20.73 -12.80 8.37
C ASP A 110 -19.24 -12.65 8.75
N PRO A 111 -18.77 -13.21 9.88
CA PRO A 111 -17.36 -13.08 10.27
C PRO A 111 -16.40 -13.74 9.28
N ALA A 112 -16.88 -14.67 8.43
CA ALA A 112 -16.03 -15.35 7.48
C ALA A 112 -15.55 -14.43 6.35
N VAL A 113 -16.32 -13.38 5.99
CA VAL A 113 -15.90 -12.41 4.96
C VAL A 113 -14.63 -11.66 5.37
N TYR A 114 -14.51 -11.30 6.63
CA TYR A 114 -13.33 -10.56 7.14
C TYR A 114 -12.08 -11.44 7.11
N ARG A 115 -12.24 -12.73 7.49
CA ARG A 115 -11.14 -13.71 7.40
C ARG A 115 -10.73 -13.95 5.95
N ALA A 116 -11.70 -14.04 5.03
CA ALA A 116 -11.43 -14.20 3.60
C ALA A 116 -10.65 -12.99 3.04
N ILE A 117 -11.01 -11.76 3.41
CA ILE A 117 -10.28 -10.56 2.99
C ILE A 117 -8.87 -10.54 3.60
N ASN A 118 -8.69 -11.02 4.83
CA ASN A 118 -7.37 -11.08 5.47
C ASN A 118 -6.47 -12.22 4.95
N ASP A 119 -6.97 -13.08 4.06
CA ASP A 119 -6.15 -14.11 3.41
C ASP A 119 -4.96 -13.47 2.67
N HIS A 120 -3.75 -13.97 2.94
CA HIS A 120 -2.50 -13.45 2.37
C HIS A 120 -2.37 -13.63 0.85
N ALA A 121 -3.21 -14.48 0.24
CA ALA A 121 -3.27 -14.62 -1.22
C ALA A 121 -3.94 -13.41 -1.89
N ILE A 122 -4.73 -12.63 -1.15
CA ILE A 122 -5.32 -11.38 -1.67
C ILE A 122 -4.31 -10.25 -1.47
N GLU A 123 -3.87 -9.64 -2.57
CA GLU A 123 -3.14 -8.38 -2.51
C GLU A 123 -4.10 -7.27 -2.09
N LYS A 124 -3.71 -6.52 -1.06
CA LYS A 124 -4.56 -5.49 -0.47
C LYS A 124 -3.79 -4.26 -0.07
N SER A 125 -4.44 -3.12 -0.14
CA SER A 125 -3.87 -1.84 0.29
C SER A 125 -4.79 -1.15 1.28
N MET A 126 -4.19 -0.40 2.19
CA MET A 126 -4.88 0.44 3.14
C MET A 126 -4.38 1.87 3.00
N ARG A 127 -5.31 2.81 2.83
CA ARG A 127 -5.02 4.24 2.84
C ARG A 127 -5.52 4.83 4.14
N MET A 128 -4.60 5.19 5.02
CA MET A 128 -4.90 5.89 6.26
C MET A 128 -4.67 7.39 6.06
N VAL A 129 -5.60 8.21 6.51
CA VAL A 129 -5.46 9.67 6.54
C VAL A 129 -5.56 10.12 7.98
N VAL A 130 -4.51 10.74 8.46
CA VAL A 130 -4.46 11.30 9.82
C VAL A 130 -5.48 12.45 9.90
N ALA A 131 -6.29 12.49 10.96
CA ALA A 131 -7.36 13.48 11.13
C ALA A 131 -7.06 14.53 12.23
N ARG A 132 -5.80 14.68 12.57
CA ARG A 132 -5.21 15.69 13.46
C ARG A 132 -3.69 15.56 13.45
N ASP A 133 -2.97 16.56 13.91
CA ASP A 133 -1.52 16.47 14.09
C ASP A 133 -1.15 15.34 15.05
N VAL A 134 -0.23 14.46 14.64
CA VAL A 134 0.35 13.40 15.47
C VAL A 134 1.85 13.34 15.24
N THR A 135 2.57 12.81 16.22
CA THR A 135 3.99 12.51 16.09
C THR A 135 4.21 11.08 15.60
N GLY A 136 5.42 10.80 15.12
CA GLY A 136 5.81 9.43 14.79
C GLY A 136 5.79 8.52 16.02
N ASP A 137 6.09 9.05 17.21
CA ASP A 137 6.02 8.31 18.47
C ASP A 137 4.58 7.92 18.81
N ASP A 138 3.60 8.82 18.63
CA ASP A 138 2.17 8.48 18.80
C ASP A 138 1.77 7.30 17.92
N LEU A 139 2.21 7.28 16.64
CA LEU A 139 1.92 6.17 15.73
C LEU A 139 2.64 4.89 16.14
N ARG A 140 3.90 4.99 16.55
CA ARG A 140 4.69 3.84 17.02
C ARG A 140 4.04 3.19 18.23
N ASP A 141 3.58 3.98 19.18
CA ASP A 141 2.88 3.48 20.37
C ASP A 141 1.55 2.81 20.00
N GLY A 142 0.75 3.44 19.14
CA GLY A 142 -0.49 2.85 18.64
C GLY A 142 -0.27 1.54 17.86
N PHE A 143 0.73 1.48 16.99
CA PHE A 143 1.08 0.25 16.29
C PHE A 143 1.64 -0.82 17.24
N ARG A 144 2.44 -0.46 18.23
CA ARG A 144 2.95 -1.39 19.23
C ARG A 144 1.81 -2.00 20.02
N GLU A 145 0.89 -1.18 20.51
CA GLU A 145 -0.30 -1.62 21.25
C GLU A 145 -1.16 -2.58 20.42
N ALA A 146 -1.39 -2.25 19.16
CA ALA A 146 -2.25 -3.04 18.29
C ALA A 146 -1.59 -4.34 17.78
N LEU A 147 -0.31 -4.29 17.39
CA LEU A 147 0.33 -5.36 16.64
C LEU A 147 1.07 -6.38 17.51
N VAL A 148 1.65 -5.96 18.64
CA VAL A 148 2.44 -6.88 19.48
C VAL A 148 1.61 -8.06 20.00
N PRO A 149 0.39 -7.89 20.55
CA PRO A 149 -0.42 -9.03 21.00
C PRO A 149 -0.73 -10.00 19.86
N ARG A 150 -1.09 -9.47 18.68
CA ARG A 150 -1.40 -10.25 17.47
C ARG A 150 -0.22 -11.07 16.98
N LEU A 151 0.96 -10.44 16.92
CA LEU A 151 2.18 -11.14 16.51
C LEU A 151 2.59 -12.20 17.51
N LYS A 152 2.48 -11.94 18.82
CA LYS A 152 2.81 -12.91 19.86
C LYS A 152 1.92 -14.15 19.88
N SER A 153 0.70 -14.07 19.37
CA SER A 153 -0.21 -15.22 19.28
C SER A 153 0.11 -16.20 18.15
N ARG A 154 1.10 -15.86 17.30
CA ARG A 154 1.46 -16.63 16.11
C ARG A 154 2.66 -17.54 16.35
N SER A 155 2.75 -18.61 15.58
CA SER A 155 3.90 -19.53 15.60
C SER A 155 5.20 -18.89 15.06
N ASP A 156 5.10 -17.83 14.25
CA ASP A 156 6.21 -17.07 13.65
C ASP A 156 6.44 -15.71 14.37
N ALA A 157 6.13 -15.65 15.68
CA ALA A 157 6.15 -14.43 16.50
C ALA A 157 7.46 -13.65 16.41
N ASP A 158 8.61 -14.31 16.56
CA ASP A 158 9.92 -13.65 16.59
C ASP A 158 10.24 -12.95 15.27
N ALA A 159 9.96 -13.61 14.15
CA ALA A 159 10.13 -13.03 12.83
C ALA A 159 9.19 -11.82 12.61
N GLY A 160 7.94 -11.94 13.07
CA GLY A 160 6.95 -10.88 13.03
C GLY A 160 7.33 -9.66 13.87
N LEU A 161 7.82 -9.88 15.10
CA LEU A 161 8.29 -8.80 15.97
C LEU A 161 9.55 -8.11 15.43
N GLY A 162 10.48 -8.86 14.83
CA GLY A 162 11.62 -8.29 14.13
C GLY A 162 11.23 -7.43 12.94
N ALA A 163 10.22 -7.84 12.19
CA ALA A 163 9.64 -7.05 11.10
C ALA A 163 8.94 -5.77 11.62
N LEU A 164 8.20 -5.89 12.72
CA LEU A 164 7.56 -4.75 13.39
C LEU A 164 8.60 -3.73 13.84
N ALA A 165 9.73 -4.15 14.42
CA ALA A 165 10.79 -3.24 14.83
C ALA A 165 11.32 -2.40 13.64
N ARG A 166 11.53 -3.02 12.47
CA ARG A 166 11.91 -2.29 11.25
C ARG A 166 10.81 -1.32 10.79
N TYR A 167 9.57 -1.76 10.81
CA TYR A 167 8.42 -0.94 10.44
C TYR A 167 8.29 0.31 11.33
N MET A 168 8.51 0.16 12.64
CA MET A 168 8.50 1.26 13.60
C MET A 168 9.56 2.33 13.28
N GLY A 169 10.72 1.94 12.76
CA GLY A 169 11.77 2.86 12.34
C GLY A 169 11.36 3.85 11.26
N TYR A 170 10.33 3.53 10.44
CA TYR A 170 9.84 4.45 9.42
C TYR A 170 9.18 5.71 9.99
N PHE A 171 8.78 5.69 11.25
CA PHE A 171 8.07 6.78 11.92
C PHE A 171 8.96 7.58 12.88
N GLU A 172 10.23 7.19 13.03
CA GLU A 172 11.16 7.87 13.94
C GLU A 172 11.32 9.34 13.57
N ASP A 173 11.25 10.22 14.59
CA ASP A 173 11.40 11.68 14.48
C ASP A 173 10.44 12.38 13.49
N ARG A 174 9.35 11.71 13.07
CA ARG A 174 8.39 12.30 12.14
C ARG A 174 7.35 13.16 12.83
N LYS A 175 6.96 14.23 12.14
CA LYS A 175 5.74 15.00 12.40
C LYS A 175 4.77 14.71 11.27
N LEU A 176 3.56 14.35 11.62
CA LEU A 176 2.52 13.94 10.70
C LEU A 176 1.31 14.87 10.92
N PRO A 177 1.28 16.01 10.22
CA PRO A 177 0.18 16.96 10.34
C PRO A 177 -1.13 16.34 9.86
N ASP A 178 -2.23 16.97 10.25
CA ASP A 178 -3.58 16.65 9.75
C ASP A 178 -3.57 16.51 8.23
N GLY A 179 -4.29 15.52 7.72
CA GLY A 179 -4.32 15.20 6.29
C GLY A 179 -3.13 14.37 5.79
N THR A 180 -2.12 14.07 6.62
CA THR A 180 -1.02 13.18 6.19
C THR A 180 -1.57 11.82 5.79
N VAL A 181 -1.16 11.35 4.61
CA VAL A 181 -1.54 10.03 4.08
C VAL A 181 -0.46 9.01 4.35
N LEU A 182 -0.86 7.90 4.94
CA LEU A 182 -0.08 6.67 5.06
C LEU A 182 -0.71 5.64 4.13
N PHE A 183 0.08 5.05 3.26
CA PHE A 183 -0.40 4.05 2.32
C PHE A 183 0.38 2.75 2.48
N PHE A 184 -0.32 1.67 2.79
CA PHE A 184 0.26 0.36 3.04
C PHE A 184 -0.23 -0.61 1.99
N THR A 185 0.67 -1.37 1.38
CA THR A 185 0.31 -2.46 0.48
C THR A 185 0.88 -3.77 1.02
N CYS A 186 0.01 -4.72 1.26
CA CYS A 186 0.37 -6.10 1.52
C CYS A 186 0.25 -6.88 0.22
N HIS A 187 1.37 -7.14 -0.43
CA HIS A 187 1.43 -7.96 -1.63
C HIS A 187 1.09 -9.42 -1.33
N SER A 188 0.60 -10.13 -2.33
CA SER A 188 0.46 -11.59 -2.22
C SER A 188 1.83 -12.21 -1.89
N GLY A 189 1.86 -13.11 -0.89
CA GLY A 189 3.12 -13.64 -0.34
C GLY A 189 3.68 -12.86 0.85
N GLY A 190 3.06 -11.72 1.24
CA GLY A 190 3.30 -11.08 2.54
C GLY A 190 4.48 -10.11 2.58
N THR A 191 4.79 -9.42 1.49
CA THR A 191 5.67 -8.25 1.53
C THR A 191 4.85 -7.01 1.78
N LEU A 192 5.22 -6.26 2.83
CA LEU A 192 4.63 -4.96 3.16
C LEU A 192 5.42 -3.85 2.48
N GLU A 193 4.76 -3.04 1.68
CA GLU A 193 5.25 -1.75 1.23
C GLU A 193 4.52 -0.62 1.95
N THR A 194 5.25 0.44 2.25
CA THR A 194 4.71 1.59 2.98
C THR A 194 5.15 2.88 2.31
N ARG A 195 4.19 3.80 2.14
CA ARG A 195 4.46 5.17 1.75
C ARG A 195 3.89 6.11 2.82
N ILE A 196 4.70 7.08 3.23
CA ILE A 196 4.35 8.11 4.21
C ILE A 196 4.37 9.44 3.47
N ALA A 197 3.22 10.10 3.33
CA ALA A 197 3.04 11.25 2.43
C ALA A 197 3.51 10.90 1.00
N SER A 198 4.55 11.55 0.49
CA SER A 198 5.15 11.25 -0.82
C SER A 198 6.37 10.31 -0.76
N GLU A 199 6.81 9.90 0.44
CA GLU A 199 8.04 9.13 0.62
C GLU A 199 7.76 7.63 0.64
N GLN A 200 8.36 6.90 -0.30
CA GLN A 200 8.35 5.44 -0.28
C GLN A 200 9.37 4.94 0.76
N GLN A 201 8.91 4.01 1.61
CA GLN A 201 9.77 3.30 2.54
C GLN A 201 10.23 1.97 1.92
N GLY A 202 11.29 1.39 2.46
CA GLY A 202 11.77 0.08 2.00
C GLY A 202 10.72 -1.04 2.19
N PRO A 203 10.75 -2.09 1.38
CA PRO A 203 9.85 -3.23 1.57
C PRO A 203 10.25 -4.07 2.79
N ILE A 204 9.25 -4.63 3.48
CA ILE A 204 9.45 -5.57 4.58
C ILE A 204 8.79 -6.90 4.22
N ALA A 205 9.58 -7.93 3.96
CA ALA A 205 9.07 -9.28 3.76
C ALA A 205 8.66 -9.87 5.12
N SER A 206 7.36 -9.88 5.40
CA SER A 206 6.78 -10.45 6.62
C SER A 206 5.27 -10.70 6.46
N PRO A 207 4.85 -11.92 6.11
CA PRO A 207 3.44 -12.30 6.08
C PRO A 207 2.76 -12.07 7.44
N ALA A 208 3.48 -12.29 8.55
CA ALA A 208 2.97 -12.07 9.89
C ALA A 208 2.61 -10.60 10.14
N LEU A 209 3.49 -9.66 9.74
CA LEU A 209 3.24 -8.23 9.91
C LEU A 209 2.09 -7.75 9.01
N CYS A 210 2.03 -8.19 7.76
CA CYS A 210 0.92 -7.91 6.86
C CYS A 210 -0.41 -8.40 7.45
N TRP A 211 -0.44 -9.66 7.91
CA TRP A 211 -1.62 -10.22 8.53
C TRP A 211 -2.05 -9.41 9.76
N ALA A 212 -1.12 -9.09 10.67
CA ALA A 212 -1.42 -8.37 11.90
C ALA A 212 -1.94 -6.95 11.65
N LEU A 213 -1.38 -6.23 10.65
CA LEU A 213 -1.87 -4.91 10.25
C LEU A 213 -3.33 -4.98 9.80
N VAL A 214 -3.69 -5.93 8.95
CA VAL A 214 -5.07 -6.09 8.47
C VAL A 214 -5.98 -6.59 9.59
N ASP A 215 -5.50 -7.54 10.41
CA ASP A 215 -6.24 -8.10 11.54
C ASP A 215 -6.59 -7.06 12.60
N THR A 216 -5.77 -6.03 12.75
CA THR A 216 -6.06 -4.90 13.64
C THR A 216 -7.41 -4.25 13.31
N PHE A 217 -7.82 -4.26 12.05
CA PHE A 217 -9.06 -3.63 11.59
C PHE A 217 -10.17 -4.64 11.27
N LEU A 218 -9.83 -5.85 10.82
CA LEU A 218 -10.78 -6.84 10.33
C LEU A 218 -10.85 -8.12 11.17
N GLY A 219 -9.95 -8.30 12.14
CA GLY A 219 -9.89 -9.49 12.98
C GLY A 219 -11.10 -9.69 13.90
N ASP A 220 -11.08 -10.79 14.66
CA ASP A 220 -12.15 -11.10 15.62
C ASP A 220 -12.18 -10.11 16.79
N GLU A 221 -11.02 -9.53 17.15
CA GLU A 221 -10.87 -8.42 18.10
C GLU A 221 -10.35 -7.17 17.40
N PRO A 222 -11.19 -6.47 16.61
CA PRO A 222 -10.75 -5.31 15.85
C PRO A 222 -10.52 -4.12 16.77
N MET A 223 -9.70 -3.17 16.34
CA MET A 223 -9.54 -1.89 17.03
C MET A 223 -10.88 -1.17 17.23
N ASN A 224 -11.79 -1.27 16.27
CA ASN A 224 -13.10 -0.63 16.29
C ASN A 224 -14.11 -1.41 15.44
N GLU A 225 -15.18 -1.90 16.06
CA GLU A 225 -16.24 -2.67 15.39
C GLU A 225 -17.01 -1.86 14.33
N SER A 226 -17.20 -0.56 14.53
CA SER A 226 -17.87 0.30 13.55
C SER A 226 -16.98 0.47 12.31
N LEU A 227 -15.69 0.75 12.52
CA LEU A 227 -14.70 0.87 11.45
C LEU A 227 -14.60 -0.43 10.65
N LYS A 228 -14.53 -1.59 11.33
CA LYS A 228 -14.53 -2.92 10.69
C LYS A 228 -15.69 -3.08 9.70
N LYS A 229 -16.91 -2.73 10.14
CA LYS A 229 -18.11 -2.81 9.30
C LYS A 229 -18.07 -1.82 8.13
N ASP A 230 -17.53 -0.63 8.36
CA ASP A 230 -17.40 0.40 7.32
C ASP A 230 -16.39 0.02 6.24
N LEU A 231 -15.36 -0.74 6.58
CA LEU A 231 -14.32 -1.20 5.63
C LEU A 231 -14.80 -2.28 4.66
N VAL A 232 -15.95 -2.95 4.91
CA VAL A 232 -16.44 -4.06 4.08
C VAL A 232 -17.85 -3.78 3.55
N ARG A 233 -18.13 -2.53 3.18
CA ARG A 233 -19.48 -2.14 2.70
C ARG A 233 -19.74 -2.51 1.25
N LYS A 234 -18.72 -2.61 0.42
CA LYS A 234 -18.86 -2.84 -1.02
C LYS A 234 -17.77 -3.81 -1.48
N LEU A 235 -18.16 -5.08 -1.63
CA LEU A 235 -17.24 -6.05 -2.21
C LEU A 235 -16.98 -5.74 -3.68
N PRO A 236 -15.76 -5.98 -4.19
CA PRO A 236 -15.44 -5.81 -5.60
C PRO A 236 -16.21 -6.85 -6.44
N VAL A 237 -16.93 -6.40 -7.45
CA VAL A 237 -17.67 -7.22 -8.40
C VAL A 237 -16.89 -7.32 -9.70
#